data_b80d04f607e7f6b8b991a6050d75673d
#
_entry.id   b80d04f607e7f6b8b991a6050d75673d
#
_cell.length_a   1.000
_cell.length_b   1.000
_cell.length_c   1.000
_cell.angle_alpha   90.00
_cell.angle_beta   90.00
_cell.angle_gamma   90.00
#
_symmetry.space_group_name_H-M   'P 1'
#
loop_
_entity.id
_entity.type
_entity.pdbx_description
1 polymer ?
#
loop_
_entity_poly.entity_id
_entity_poly.type
_entity_poly.pdbx_seq_one_letter_code
_entity_poly.pdbx_strand_id
1 'polypeptide(L)'
;MLNKRTLSHARLNPPVLVMVAATAIIMTRGLDLFMVFDMMGVHGLRELIQRSAQTWPLTLVFLGSLLVLCIELRCAFVVMKGRNWGRWLFLITQILSSVYLMSASLGWGYPELFSLPGETPGDIFRALVTKKLPDVLVLFLLFIPPRSRLFFRVR
;
A
#
# COMPACT_ATOMS: atom_id res chain seq x y z
N MET A 1 40.39 -20.74 10.75
CA MET A 1 39.01 -21.30 10.94
C MET A 1 38.16 -20.25 11.62
N LEU A 2 37.46 -19.43 10.87
CA LEU A 2 36.52 -18.43 11.40
C LEU A 2 35.29 -19.16 11.97
N ASN A 3 35.07 -18.96 13.25
CA ASN A 3 34.08 -19.66 14.07
C ASN A 3 32.66 -19.41 13.54
N LYS A 4 32.03 -20.41 12.93
CA LYS A 4 30.64 -20.43 12.47
C LYS A 4 29.62 -19.99 13.53
N ARG A 5 29.99 -20.02 14.82
CA ARG A 5 29.12 -19.64 15.95
C ARG A 5 28.98 -18.12 16.12
N THR A 6 29.92 -17.31 15.65
CA THR A 6 29.82 -15.84 15.75
C THR A 6 28.93 -15.23 14.67
N LEU A 7 28.64 -15.95 13.59
CA LEU A 7 27.73 -15.49 12.52
C LEU A 7 26.24 -15.75 12.86
N SER A 8 25.93 -16.60 13.83
CA SER A 8 24.53 -16.94 14.16
C SER A 8 23.86 -15.93 15.09
N HIS A 9 24.62 -15.03 15.72
CA HIS A 9 24.09 -14.03 16.65
C HIS A 9 24.08 -12.59 16.12
N ALA A 10 24.64 -12.33 14.96
CA ALA A 10 24.35 -11.11 14.24
C ALA A 10 22.91 -11.22 13.70
N ARG A 11 21.91 -11.02 14.53
CA ARG A 11 20.59 -10.59 14.04
C ARG A 11 20.89 -9.37 13.19
N LEU A 12 20.92 -9.56 11.87
CA LEU A 12 21.09 -8.47 10.93
C LEU A 12 19.90 -7.54 11.20
N ASN A 13 20.15 -6.48 11.95
CA ASN A 13 19.17 -5.43 12.15
C ASN A 13 18.72 -4.99 10.74
N PRO A 14 17.43 -4.80 10.53
CA PRO A 14 16.96 -4.38 9.22
C PRO A 14 17.70 -3.10 8.81
N PRO A 15 18.20 -3.01 7.56
CA PRO A 15 18.83 -1.79 7.08
C PRO A 15 17.92 -0.59 7.30
N VAL A 16 18.47 0.56 7.65
CA VAL A 16 17.70 1.78 7.91
C VAL A 16 16.70 2.08 6.79
N LEU A 17 17.09 1.86 5.53
CA LEU A 17 16.23 2.06 4.37
C LEU A 17 14.98 1.14 4.36
N VAL A 18 15.14 -0.10 4.82
CA VAL A 18 14.00 -1.05 4.95
C VAL A 18 13.07 -0.63 6.09
N MET A 19 13.63 -0.15 7.21
CA MET A 19 12.82 0.39 8.30
C MET A 19 12.07 1.65 7.87
N VAL A 20 12.74 2.57 7.17
CA VAL A 20 12.13 3.79 6.63
C VAL A 20 11.00 3.43 5.65
N ALA A 21 11.23 2.48 4.75
CA ALA A 21 10.20 2.03 3.81
C ALA A 21 8.99 1.42 4.53
N ALA A 22 9.20 0.55 5.49
CA ALA A 22 8.12 -0.07 6.26
C ALA A 22 7.33 0.96 7.11
N THR A 23 8.04 1.90 7.75
CA THR A 23 7.41 3.00 8.49
C THR A 23 6.62 3.89 7.54
N ALA A 24 7.16 4.21 6.36
CA ALA A 24 6.47 4.99 5.34
C ALA A 24 5.16 4.33 4.88
N ILE A 25 5.14 2.99 4.70
CA ILE A 25 3.88 2.26 4.39
C ILE A 25 2.84 2.48 5.49
N ILE A 26 3.22 2.30 6.75
CA ILE A 26 2.30 2.45 7.88
C ILE A 26 1.79 3.89 7.98
N MET A 27 2.69 4.87 7.85
CA MET A 27 2.33 6.29 7.96
C MET A 27 1.45 6.75 6.81
N THR A 28 1.73 6.35 5.57
CA THR A 28 0.88 6.71 4.42
C THR A 28 -0.52 6.11 4.54
N ARG A 29 -0.65 4.85 4.95
CA ARG A 29 -1.95 4.21 5.15
C ARG A 29 -2.70 4.80 6.35
N GLY A 30 -2.00 5.11 7.44
CA GLY A 30 -2.58 5.82 8.58
C GLY A 30 -3.08 7.21 8.21
N LEU A 31 -2.30 7.95 7.42
CA LEU A 31 -2.67 9.28 6.94
C LEU A 31 -3.86 9.22 5.98
N ASP A 32 -3.89 8.26 5.04
CA ASP A 32 -5.03 8.05 4.14
C ASP A 32 -6.33 7.81 4.92
N LEU A 33 -6.29 6.93 5.93
CA LEU A 33 -7.45 6.69 6.80
C LEU A 33 -7.86 7.94 7.60
N PHE A 34 -6.88 8.65 8.13
CA PHE A 34 -7.14 9.88 8.89
C PHE A 34 -7.78 10.94 8.00
N MET A 35 -7.27 11.15 6.78
CA MET A 35 -7.83 12.11 5.83
C MET A 35 -9.27 11.73 5.42
N VAL A 36 -9.54 10.45 5.18
CA VAL A 36 -10.91 9.98 4.88
C VAL A 36 -11.83 10.29 6.05
N PHE A 37 -11.38 10.03 7.28
CA PHE A 37 -12.16 10.31 8.48
C PHE A 37 -12.39 11.81 8.70
N ASP A 38 -11.35 12.63 8.50
CA ASP A 38 -11.43 14.08 8.66
C ASP A 38 -12.34 14.73 7.61
N MET A 39 -12.23 14.29 6.33
CA MET A 39 -13.06 14.83 5.25
C MET A 39 -14.53 14.40 5.32
N MET A 40 -14.79 13.16 5.70
CA MET A 40 -16.16 12.60 5.71
C MET A 40 -16.87 12.78 7.05
N GLY A 41 -16.12 12.85 8.13
CA GLY A 41 -16.67 12.80 9.49
C GLY A 41 -17.42 11.50 9.78
N VAL A 42 -18.04 11.41 10.94
CA VAL A 42 -18.81 10.21 11.38
C VAL A 42 -20.03 9.98 10.49
N HIS A 43 -20.71 11.06 10.08
CA HIS A 43 -21.89 10.96 9.21
C HIS A 43 -21.54 10.46 7.81
N GLY A 44 -20.51 11.00 7.19
CA GLY A 44 -20.09 10.56 5.86
C GLY A 44 -19.57 9.12 5.84
N LEU A 45 -18.88 8.69 6.90
CA LEU A 45 -18.47 7.30 7.06
C LEU A 45 -19.68 6.35 7.16
N ARG A 46 -20.71 6.74 7.92
CA ARG A 46 -21.95 5.97 8.00
C ARG A 46 -22.65 5.89 6.65
N GLU A 47 -22.72 6.99 5.91
CA GLU A 47 -23.30 7.00 4.57
C GLU A 47 -22.49 6.12 3.60
N LEU A 48 -21.14 6.15 3.67
CA LEU A 48 -20.29 5.29 2.86
C LEU A 48 -20.58 3.80 3.12
N ILE A 49 -20.71 3.41 4.39
CA ILE A 49 -21.06 2.03 4.78
C ILE A 49 -22.46 1.68 4.28
N GLN A 50 -23.44 2.57 4.43
CA GLN A 50 -24.78 2.33 3.94
C GLN A 50 -24.84 2.20 2.41
N ARG A 51 -24.15 3.06 1.68
CA ARG A 51 -24.05 2.98 0.21
C ARG A 51 -23.36 1.69 -0.24
N SER A 52 -22.27 1.30 0.43
CA SER A 52 -21.57 0.07 0.10
C SER A 52 -22.40 -1.19 0.39
N ALA A 53 -23.37 -1.13 1.28
CA ALA A 53 -24.27 -2.24 1.61
C ALA A 53 -25.51 -2.33 0.70
N GLN A 54 -25.73 -1.38 -0.23
CA GLN A 54 -26.91 -1.36 -1.09
C GLN A 54 -26.94 -2.48 -2.13
N THR A 55 -25.76 -2.85 -2.65
CA THR A 55 -25.65 -3.89 -3.67
C THR A 55 -24.44 -4.81 -3.39
N TRP A 56 -24.58 -6.08 -3.76
CA TRP A 56 -23.49 -7.06 -3.63
C TRP A 56 -22.16 -6.61 -4.25
N PRO A 57 -22.13 -6.05 -5.48
CA PRO A 57 -20.89 -5.59 -6.06
C PRO A 57 -20.20 -4.47 -5.26
N LEU A 58 -20.97 -3.50 -4.76
CA LEU A 58 -20.43 -2.41 -3.93
C LEU A 58 -19.88 -2.93 -2.60
N THR A 59 -20.59 -3.89 -1.98
CA THR A 59 -20.10 -4.57 -0.78
C THR A 59 -18.78 -5.29 -1.02
N LEU A 60 -18.65 -6.02 -2.14
CA LEU A 60 -17.41 -6.72 -2.48
C LEU A 60 -16.25 -5.75 -2.74
N VAL A 61 -16.49 -4.63 -3.42
CA VAL A 61 -15.48 -3.59 -3.66
C VAL A 61 -15.02 -2.97 -2.33
N PHE A 62 -15.94 -2.66 -1.43
CA PHE A 62 -15.62 -2.10 -0.13
C PHE A 62 -14.82 -3.09 0.75
N LEU A 63 -15.26 -4.33 0.84
CA LEU A 63 -14.53 -5.38 1.57
C LEU A 63 -13.17 -5.66 0.94
N GLY A 64 -13.08 -5.66 -0.39
CA GLY A 64 -11.83 -5.79 -1.12
C GLY A 64 -10.84 -4.67 -0.79
N SER A 65 -11.30 -3.43 -0.69
CA SER A 65 -10.44 -2.29 -0.32
C SER A 65 -9.92 -2.40 1.11
N LEU A 66 -10.76 -2.84 2.06
CA LEU A 66 -10.33 -3.11 3.43
C LEU A 66 -9.32 -4.25 3.50
N LEU A 67 -9.52 -5.31 2.72
CA LEU A 67 -8.60 -6.43 2.64
C LEU A 67 -7.24 -5.99 2.07
N VAL A 68 -7.22 -5.18 1.02
CA VAL A 68 -5.98 -4.62 0.45
C VAL A 68 -5.26 -3.77 1.51
N LEU A 69 -5.96 -2.92 2.24
CA LEU A 69 -5.38 -2.13 3.33
C LEU A 69 -4.74 -3.01 4.40
N CYS A 70 -5.42 -4.07 4.84
CA CYS A 70 -4.88 -5.03 5.81
C CYS A 70 -3.63 -5.75 5.27
N ILE A 71 -3.63 -6.14 3.99
CA ILE A 71 -2.49 -6.76 3.33
C ILE A 71 -1.31 -5.80 3.29
N GLU A 72 -1.52 -4.53 2.93
CA GLU A 72 -0.45 -3.52 2.87
C GLU A 72 0.18 -3.25 4.23
N LEU A 73 -0.62 -3.13 5.29
CA LEU A 73 -0.12 -3.02 6.66
C LEU A 73 0.67 -4.27 7.07
N ARG A 74 0.17 -5.46 6.73
CA ARG A 74 0.88 -6.71 6.98
C ARG A 74 2.19 -6.80 6.20
N CYS A 75 2.23 -6.29 4.95
CA CYS A 75 3.45 -6.22 4.16
C CYS A 75 4.52 -5.38 4.85
N ALA A 76 4.17 -4.26 5.50
CA ALA A 76 5.13 -3.45 6.25
C ALA A 76 5.82 -4.27 7.34
N PHE A 77 5.08 -5.05 8.13
CA PHE A 77 5.65 -5.91 9.17
C PHE A 77 6.48 -7.06 8.60
N VAL A 78 6.06 -7.64 7.48
CA VAL A 78 6.78 -8.74 6.81
C VAL A 78 8.09 -8.25 6.21
N VAL A 79 8.09 -7.04 5.63
CA VAL A 79 9.28 -6.37 5.10
C VAL A 79 10.28 -6.08 6.21
N MET A 80 9.84 -5.58 7.38
CA MET A 80 10.71 -5.42 8.56
C MET A 80 11.35 -6.72 9.02
N LYS A 81 10.63 -7.84 8.88
CA LYS A 81 11.16 -9.19 9.19
C LYS A 81 12.11 -9.72 8.11
N GLY A 82 12.37 -8.99 7.04
CA GLY A 82 13.29 -9.36 5.96
C GLY A 82 12.77 -10.44 5.01
N ARG A 83 11.47 -10.71 5.01
CA ARG A 83 10.90 -11.72 4.11
C ARG A 83 10.69 -11.15 2.71
N ASN A 84 11.30 -11.75 1.72
CA ASN A 84 11.30 -11.31 0.33
C ASN A 84 9.89 -11.22 -0.28
N TRP A 85 8.98 -12.14 0.09
CA TRP A 85 7.62 -12.14 -0.46
C TRP A 85 6.80 -10.88 -0.09
N GLY A 86 7.11 -10.24 1.06
CA GLY A 86 6.41 -9.03 1.50
C GLY A 86 6.56 -7.87 0.52
N ARG A 87 7.75 -7.66 -0.05
CA ARG A 87 7.97 -6.60 -1.05
C ARG A 87 7.28 -6.88 -2.39
N TRP A 88 7.23 -8.17 -2.81
CA TRP A 88 6.53 -8.58 -4.02
C TRP A 88 5.02 -8.45 -3.86
N LEU A 89 4.49 -8.87 -2.70
CA LEU A 89 3.08 -8.72 -2.39
C LEU A 89 2.68 -7.24 -2.35
N PHE A 90 3.50 -6.37 -1.76
CA PHE A 90 3.27 -4.93 -1.76
C PHE A 90 3.27 -4.36 -3.19
N LEU A 91 4.19 -4.77 -4.05
CA LEU A 91 4.22 -4.38 -5.45
C LEU A 91 2.92 -4.80 -6.18
N ILE A 92 2.49 -6.03 -6.00
CA ILE A 92 1.26 -6.56 -6.63
C ILE A 92 0.03 -5.77 -6.16
N THR A 93 -0.10 -5.50 -4.86
CA THR A 93 -1.22 -4.72 -4.33
C THR A 93 -1.23 -3.30 -4.87
N GLN A 94 -0.05 -2.67 -5.05
CA GLN A 94 0.05 -1.33 -5.64
C GLN A 94 -0.37 -1.30 -7.11
N ILE A 95 0.05 -2.29 -7.91
CA ILE A 95 -0.38 -2.42 -9.30
C ILE A 95 -1.90 -2.62 -9.36
N LEU A 96 -2.43 -3.56 -8.58
CA LEU A 96 -3.87 -3.86 -8.56
C LEU A 96 -4.70 -2.64 -8.17
N SER A 97 -4.32 -1.94 -7.09
CA SER A 97 -5.04 -0.75 -6.64
C SER A 97 -4.95 0.41 -7.64
N SER A 98 -3.81 0.56 -8.34
CA SER A 98 -3.66 1.61 -9.36
C SER A 98 -4.51 1.33 -10.60
N VAL A 99 -4.54 0.08 -11.06
CA VAL A 99 -5.40 -0.35 -12.18
C VAL A 99 -6.88 -0.16 -11.82
N TYR A 100 -7.27 -0.55 -10.60
CA TYR A 100 -8.64 -0.36 -10.14
C TYR A 100 -9.02 1.12 -10.09
N LEU A 101 -8.19 1.98 -9.46
CA LEU A 101 -8.45 3.41 -9.37
C LEU A 101 -8.56 4.07 -10.76
N MET A 102 -7.70 3.67 -11.69
CA MET A 102 -7.74 4.18 -13.06
C MET A 102 -9.03 3.75 -13.76
N SER A 103 -9.40 2.47 -13.69
CA SER A 103 -10.62 1.95 -14.30
C SER A 103 -11.89 2.57 -13.72
N ALA A 104 -11.96 2.69 -12.40
CA ALA A 104 -13.09 3.34 -11.71
C ALA A 104 -13.22 4.82 -12.10
N SER A 105 -12.10 5.55 -12.22
CA SER A 105 -12.10 6.97 -12.61
C SER A 105 -12.46 7.21 -14.08
N LEU A 106 -12.28 6.18 -14.94
CA LEU A 106 -12.73 6.22 -16.33
C LEU A 106 -14.23 5.80 -16.50
N GLY A 107 -14.93 5.58 -15.39
CA GLY A 107 -16.32 5.14 -15.39
C GLY A 107 -16.52 3.63 -15.53
N TRP A 108 -15.45 2.85 -15.46
CA TRP A 108 -15.48 1.40 -15.48
C TRP A 108 -15.40 0.86 -14.05
N GLY A 109 -16.48 0.30 -13.56
CA GLY A 109 -16.52 -0.35 -12.25
C GLY A 109 -16.67 0.60 -11.04
N TYR A 110 -17.88 0.87 -10.65
CA TYR A 110 -18.28 1.50 -9.39
C TYR A 110 -17.50 2.76 -8.97
N PRO A 111 -17.48 3.84 -9.77
CA PRO A 111 -16.79 5.09 -9.45
C PRO A 111 -17.35 5.76 -8.19
N GLU A 112 -18.52 5.35 -7.73
CA GLU A 112 -19.25 5.91 -6.59
C GLU A 112 -18.50 5.77 -5.26
N LEU A 113 -17.69 4.72 -5.11
CA LEU A 113 -16.92 4.48 -3.89
C LEU A 113 -15.53 5.08 -3.96
N PHE A 114 -14.86 4.91 -5.08
CA PHE A 114 -13.46 5.31 -5.25
C PHE A 114 -13.24 5.88 -6.65
N SER A 115 -13.16 7.19 -6.76
CA SER A 115 -12.77 7.89 -8.00
C SER A 115 -11.73 8.95 -7.70
N LEU A 116 -10.91 9.24 -8.70
CA LEU A 116 -9.96 10.35 -8.65
C LEU A 116 -10.61 11.61 -9.24
N PRO A 117 -10.32 12.79 -8.69
CA PRO A 117 -10.81 14.03 -9.24
C PRO A 117 -10.15 14.28 -10.60
N GLY A 118 -10.95 14.67 -11.60
CA GLY A 118 -10.48 15.03 -12.93
C GLY A 118 -11.60 14.94 -13.95
N GLU A 119 -11.65 15.88 -14.88
CA GLU A 119 -12.62 15.89 -15.97
C GLU A 119 -12.04 15.22 -17.23
N THR A 120 -10.72 15.25 -17.39
CA THR A 120 -10.04 14.66 -18.53
C THR A 120 -9.22 13.41 -18.10
N PRO A 121 -8.98 12.45 -19.00
CA PRO A 121 -8.11 11.30 -18.71
C PRO A 121 -6.70 11.72 -18.26
N GLY A 122 -6.20 12.86 -18.76
CA GLY A 122 -4.91 13.42 -18.36
C GLY A 122 -4.89 13.90 -16.90
N ASP A 123 -5.98 14.56 -16.45
CA ASP A 123 -6.11 15.02 -15.07
C ASP A 123 -6.21 13.84 -14.10
N ILE A 124 -6.98 12.82 -14.48
CA ILE A 124 -7.12 11.58 -13.72
C ILE A 124 -5.75 10.89 -13.57
N PHE A 125 -4.99 10.79 -14.67
CA PHE A 125 -3.66 10.21 -14.64
C PHE A 125 -2.70 11.01 -13.74
N ARG A 126 -2.72 12.34 -13.83
CA ARG A 126 -1.93 13.22 -12.97
C ARG A 126 -2.29 13.06 -11.49
N ALA A 127 -3.58 12.99 -11.17
CA ALA A 127 -4.06 12.76 -9.82
C ALA A 127 -3.61 11.39 -9.30
N LEU A 128 -3.68 10.34 -10.14
CA LEU A 128 -3.20 9.01 -9.82
C LEU A 128 -1.70 9.00 -9.50
N VAL A 129 -0.88 9.61 -10.36
CA VAL A 129 0.58 9.70 -10.15
C VAL A 129 0.88 10.43 -8.85
N THR A 130 0.25 11.57 -8.60
CA THR A 130 0.45 12.35 -7.37
C THR A 130 0.07 11.54 -6.13
N LYS A 131 -1.06 10.85 -6.15
CA LYS A 131 -1.54 10.01 -5.05
C LYS A 131 -0.64 8.79 -4.80
N LYS A 132 -0.08 8.21 -5.86
CA LYS A 132 0.77 7.01 -5.78
C LYS A 132 2.26 7.30 -5.62
N LEU A 133 2.67 8.56 -5.66
CA LEU A 133 4.06 8.96 -5.52
C LEU A 133 4.74 8.40 -4.25
N PRO A 134 4.13 8.46 -3.04
CA PRO A 134 4.73 7.88 -1.85
C PRO A 134 4.94 6.37 -1.95
N ASP A 135 3.98 5.65 -2.55
CA ASP A 135 4.05 4.20 -2.73
C ASP A 135 5.19 3.82 -3.70
N VAL A 136 5.36 4.60 -4.76
CA VAL A 136 6.47 4.44 -5.72
C VAL A 136 7.82 4.67 -5.03
N LEU A 137 7.96 5.71 -4.21
CA LEU A 137 9.18 5.96 -3.44
C LEU A 137 9.49 4.81 -2.48
N VAL A 138 8.50 4.24 -1.82
CA VAL A 138 8.67 3.05 -0.97
C VAL A 138 9.18 1.86 -1.79
N LEU A 139 8.61 1.61 -2.97
CA LEU A 139 9.09 0.56 -3.87
C LEU A 139 10.55 0.80 -4.29
N PHE A 140 10.94 2.03 -4.62
CA PHE A 140 12.32 2.38 -4.91
C PHE A 140 13.24 2.03 -3.73
N LEU A 141 12.87 2.38 -2.50
CA LEU A 141 13.66 2.07 -1.30
C LEU A 141 13.79 0.56 -1.04
N LEU A 142 12.78 -0.23 -1.43
CA LEU A 142 12.79 -1.69 -1.22
C LEU A 142 13.57 -2.45 -2.30
N PHE A 143 13.56 -1.97 -3.55
CA PHE A 143 14.11 -2.73 -4.70
C PHE A 143 15.45 -2.23 -5.21
N ILE A 144 15.77 -0.92 -5.10
CA ILE A 144 16.99 -0.35 -5.71
C ILE A 144 18.22 -0.49 -4.81
N PRO A 145 18.21 -0.13 -3.52
CA PRO A 145 19.42 -0.12 -2.72
C PRO A 145 20.05 -1.51 -2.58
N PRO A 146 21.38 -1.64 -2.82
CA PRO A 146 22.06 -2.94 -2.74
C PRO A 146 22.00 -3.54 -1.32
N ARG A 147 21.99 -2.70 -0.28
CA ARG A 147 21.83 -3.14 1.11
C ARG A 147 20.46 -3.76 1.39
N SER A 148 19.39 -3.21 0.81
CA SER A 148 18.05 -3.78 0.90
C SER A 148 17.98 -5.13 0.17
N ARG A 149 18.57 -5.23 -1.03
CA ARG A 149 18.59 -6.49 -1.79
C ARG A 149 19.33 -7.61 -1.04
N LEU A 150 20.49 -7.31 -0.46
CA LEU A 150 21.27 -8.27 0.32
C LEU A 150 20.49 -8.76 1.57
N PHE A 151 19.82 -7.87 2.27
CA PHE A 151 19.00 -8.22 3.44
C PHE A 151 17.90 -9.23 3.12
N PHE A 152 17.24 -9.08 1.97
CA PHE A 152 16.18 -10.00 1.54
C PHE A 152 16.70 -11.30 0.91
N ARG A 153 17.99 -11.35 0.50
CA ARG A 153 18.60 -12.53 -0.13
C ARG A 153 19.15 -13.52 0.90
N VAL A 154 19.56 -13.03 2.05
CA VAL A 154 20.20 -13.83 3.11
C VAL A 154 19.19 -14.53 4.05
N ARG A 155 17.92 -14.17 3.94
CA ARG A 155 16.79 -14.74 4.70
C ARG A 155 15.79 -15.40 3.78
#